data_498cc986ab8f7eb563aa196bf93ceb2f
#
_entry.id   498cc986ab8f7eb563aa196bf93ceb2f
#
_cell.length_a   1.000
_cell.length_b   1.000
_cell.length_c   1.000
_cell.angle_alpha   90.00
_cell.angle_beta   90.00
_cell.angle_gamma   90.00
#
_symmetry.space_group_name_H-M   'P 1'
#
loop_
_entity.id
_entity.type
_entity.pdbx_description
1 polymer ?
#
loop_
_entity_poly.entity_id
_entity_poly.type
_entity_poly.pdbx_seq_one_letter_code
_entity_poly.pdbx_strand_id
1 'polypeptide(L)'
;MSTKQKRFILPEDEIPKYWYNIQADMKTKPMPPLNPKTKEALKPEDLYPIFAKELCKQELNQTDAWIEIPEAVREMYKYYRSTSLVRAYGLEKALGTPAHIYFKNESVSPIGSHKLNSALAQAYYCKEEGVTNVTTETGAGQWGAALSYAAKVFGLEAAVYQVKISYNQKPYRRSIMQTFGATVTASPSMSTRAGKDIITRNPNYQGSLGTAISEAIELAMSTPNCKYTLGSVLSHVTLHQTVIGLEAEKQMEMAGEYPDMIIGCFGGGSNFGGICFPFMRHTILNGKQTRYIAAEPASCPKLTRGKFQYDFGDEAGYTPLLPMFTLGHNFSPANIHAGGLRYHGAGVIVSQLLKDNLMEAVDIQQLESFQAGCLFAQAEGIIPAPESCHAIAAAIREANQCKESGEEKVILFNLSGHGLIDMASYDQYLAGNLMNYELKDEDIQKNLDEIKDM
;
A
#
# COMPACT_ATOMS: atom_id res chain seq x y z
N MET A 1 -23.66 3.28 -33.81
CA MET A 1 -22.73 2.66 -32.84
C MET A 1 -23.23 3.05 -31.43
N SER A 2 -23.64 2.10 -30.64
CA SER A 2 -23.96 2.40 -29.22
C SER A 2 -22.66 2.90 -28.57
N THR A 3 -22.66 4.15 -28.08
CA THR A 3 -21.53 4.72 -27.34
C THR A 3 -21.51 4.06 -25.97
N LYS A 4 -20.80 2.92 -25.86
CA LYS A 4 -20.59 2.27 -24.57
C LYS A 4 -19.89 3.24 -23.62
N GLN A 5 -20.46 3.51 -22.46
CA GLN A 5 -19.83 4.35 -21.44
C GLN A 5 -18.50 3.72 -21.02
N LYS A 6 -17.46 4.54 -21.00
CA LYS A 6 -16.10 4.10 -20.70
C LYS A 6 -15.63 4.50 -19.30
N ARG A 7 -16.16 5.60 -18.77
CA ARG A 7 -15.69 6.24 -17.54
C ARG A 7 -16.86 6.59 -16.63
N PHE A 8 -16.74 6.23 -15.35
CA PHE A 8 -17.74 6.44 -14.32
C PHE A 8 -17.12 7.33 -13.22
N ILE A 9 -17.80 8.40 -12.86
CA ILE A 9 -17.37 9.40 -11.86
C ILE A 9 -18.58 9.74 -11.01
N LEU A 10 -18.41 9.79 -9.69
CA LEU A 10 -19.42 10.25 -8.75
C LEU A 10 -19.34 11.77 -8.61
N PRO A 11 -20.47 12.47 -8.43
CA PRO A 11 -20.48 13.87 -8.05
C PRO A 11 -19.92 14.07 -6.63
N GLU A 12 -19.54 15.32 -6.29
CA GLU A 12 -18.86 15.62 -5.02
C GLU A 12 -19.69 15.28 -3.77
N ASP A 13 -20.99 15.40 -3.83
CA ASP A 13 -21.91 15.09 -2.73
C ASP A 13 -22.03 13.59 -2.46
N GLU A 14 -21.58 12.75 -3.39
CA GLU A 14 -21.51 11.30 -3.26
C GLU A 14 -20.15 10.76 -2.81
N ILE A 15 -19.16 11.63 -2.62
CA ILE A 15 -17.89 11.24 -1.99
C ILE A 15 -18.19 10.63 -0.61
N PRO A 16 -17.59 9.46 -0.25
CA PRO A 16 -17.84 8.81 1.01
C PRO A 16 -17.66 9.71 2.23
N LYS A 17 -18.63 9.70 3.15
CA LYS A 17 -18.59 10.44 4.42
C LYS A 17 -17.98 9.63 5.55
N TYR A 18 -17.82 8.31 5.36
CA TYR A 18 -17.28 7.36 6.31
C TYR A 18 -16.26 6.47 5.63
N TRP A 19 -15.24 6.06 6.38
CA TRP A 19 -14.40 4.91 6.04
C TRP A 19 -15.06 3.63 6.56
N TYR A 20 -14.79 2.52 5.89
CA TYR A 20 -15.28 1.21 6.30
C TYR A 20 -14.19 0.40 7.01
N ASN A 21 -14.47 -0.01 8.24
CA ASN A 21 -13.60 -0.87 9.04
C ASN A 21 -14.09 -2.31 8.96
N ILE A 22 -13.45 -3.11 8.11
CA ILE A 22 -13.81 -4.52 7.91
C ILE A 22 -13.70 -5.35 9.18
N GLN A 23 -12.83 -4.97 10.14
CA GLN A 23 -12.64 -5.71 11.38
C GLN A 23 -13.95 -5.89 12.17
N ALA A 24 -14.86 -4.91 12.10
CA ALA A 24 -16.16 -5.00 12.78
C ALA A 24 -17.01 -6.17 12.27
N ASP A 25 -16.93 -6.51 10.99
CA ASP A 25 -17.73 -7.54 10.34
C ASP A 25 -17.00 -8.89 10.17
N MET A 26 -15.68 -8.95 10.40
CA MET A 26 -14.92 -10.20 10.34
C MET A 26 -15.40 -11.19 11.40
N LYS A 27 -15.60 -12.47 11.00
CA LYS A 27 -15.95 -13.57 11.91
C LYS A 27 -14.83 -13.87 12.91
N THR A 28 -13.60 -13.99 12.39
CA THR A 28 -12.38 -14.13 13.18
C THR A 28 -11.70 -12.79 13.28
N LYS A 29 -11.66 -12.20 14.46
CA LYS A 29 -10.94 -10.94 14.66
C LYS A 29 -9.44 -11.18 14.55
N PRO A 30 -8.66 -10.24 14.01
CA PRO A 30 -7.22 -10.33 14.03
C PRO A 30 -6.69 -10.44 15.47
N MET A 31 -5.61 -11.20 15.65
CA MET A 31 -4.90 -11.23 16.92
C MET A 31 -4.36 -9.83 17.25
N PRO A 32 -4.31 -9.43 18.53
CA PRO A 32 -3.85 -8.09 18.90
C PRO A 32 -2.34 -7.93 18.67
N PRO A 33 -1.87 -6.74 18.33
CA PRO A 33 -0.45 -6.38 18.46
C PRO A 33 0.02 -6.53 19.91
N LEU A 34 1.27 -6.97 20.11
CA LEU A 34 1.83 -7.19 21.44
C LEU A 34 2.96 -6.20 21.77
N ASN A 35 3.05 -5.85 23.05
CA ASN A 35 4.22 -5.19 23.59
C ASN A 35 5.42 -6.14 23.49
N PRO A 36 6.55 -5.76 22.88
CA PRO A 36 7.67 -6.67 22.69
C PRO A 36 8.34 -7.13 23.99
N LYS A 37 8.22 -6.34 25.06
CA LYS A 37 8.83 -6.65 26.36
C LYS A 37 7.93 -7.50 27.27
N THR A 38 6.64 -7.13 27.38
CA THR A 38 5.70 -7.82 28.28
C THR A 38 4.93 -8.94 27.60
N LYS A 39 4.89 -8.97 26.26
CA LYS A 39 4.06 -9.88 25.45
C LYS A 39 2.56 -9.73 25.71
N GLU A 40 2.14 -8.66 26.35
CA GLU A 40 0.73 -8.33 26.56
C GLU A 40 0.16 -7.60 25.34
N ALA A 41 -1.16 -7.76 25.12
CA ALA A 41 -1.88 -7.04 24.07
C ALA A 41 -1.80 -5.52 24.30
N LEU A 42 -1.52 -4.79 23.23
CA LEU A 42 -1.42 -3.32 23.29
C LEU A 42 -2.77 -2.67 23.54
N LYS A 43 -2.72 -1.57 24.25
CA LYS A 43 -3.79 -0.58 24.37
C LYS A 43 -3.45 0.65 23.52
N PRO A 44 -4.43 1.49 23.15
CA PRO A 44 -4.15 2.70 22.38
C PRO A 44 -3.09 3.60 23.02
N GLU A 45 -3.06 3.67 24.37
CA GLU A 45 -2.12 4.50 25.13
C GLU A 45 -0.66 4.09 24.92
N ASP A 46 -0.40 2.81 24.68
CA ASP A 46 0.95 2.29 24.46
C ASP A 46 1.56 2.82 23.14
N LEU A 47 0.71 3.22 22.20
CA LEU A 47 1.09 3.76 20.88
C LEU A 47 1.18 5.29 20.85
N TYR A 48 0.62 6.00 21.85
CA TYR A 48 0.61 7.47 21.89
C TYR A 48 2.00 8.14 21.81
N PRO A 49 3.09 7.55 22.30
CA PRO A 49 4.41 8.13 22.09
C PRO A 49 4.83 8.24 20.63
N ILE A 50 4.33 7.35 19.78
CA ILE A 50 4.74 7.22 18.36
C ILE A 50 3.72 7.89 17.44
N PHE A 51 2.42 7.60 17.60
CA PHE A 51 1.35 8.04 16.71
C PHE A 51 0.39 9.05 17.36
N ALA A 52 -0.36 9.78 16.56
CA ALA A 52 -1.47 10.59 17.06
C ALA A 52 -2.55 9.71 17.70
N LYS A 53 -3.16 10.20 18.79
CA LYS A 53 -4.08 9.42 19.65
C LYS A 53 -5.26 8.82 18.89
N GLU A 54 -5.84 9.60 17.96
CA GLU A 54 -6.98 9.10 17.20
C GLU A 54 -6.57 7.96 16.24
N LEU A 55 -5.37 8.03 15.65
CA LEU A 55 -4.84 6.95 14.84
C LEU A 55 -4.63 5.65 15.65
N CYS A 56 -4.20 5.78 16.92
CA CYS A 56 -4.04 4.64 17.82
C CYS A 56 -5.38 3.97 18.16
N LYS A 57 -6.44 4.77 18.35
CA LYS A 57 -7.79 4.23 18.56
C LYS A 57 -8.29 3.51 17.30
N GLN A 58 -8.13 4.11 16.13
CA GLN A 58 -8.52 3.50 14.85
C GLN A 58 -7.72 2.22 14.57
N GLU A 59 -6.43 2.17 14.93
CA GLU A 59 -5.56 1.01 14.76
C GLU A 59 -6.11 -0.24 15.47
N LEU A 60 -6.61 -0.05 16.69
CA LEU A 60 -7.07 -1.15 17.55
C LEU A 60 -8.61 -1.31 17.57
N ASN A 61 -9.34 -0.54 16.74
CA ASN A 61 -10.80 -0.60 16.68
C ASN A 61 -11.27 -1.84 15.91
N GLN A 62 -11.90 -2.76 16.61
CA GLN A 62 -12.48 -3.98 16.05
C GLN A 62 -14.01 -4.01 16.11
N THR A 63 -14.67 -2.92 16.51
CA THR A 63 -16.11 -2.89 16.81
C THR A 63 -16.92 -1.97 15.91
N ASP A 64 -16.37 -0.80 15.58
CA ASP A 64 -17.11 0.19 14.80
C ASP A 64 -16.87 -0.02 13.31
N ALA A 65 -17.92 -0.41 12.57
CA ALA A 65 -17.83 -0.67 11.14
C ALA A 65 -17.63 0.61 10.30
N TRP A 66 -18.13 1.73 10.79
CA TRP A 66 -18.12 3.00 10.06
C TRP A 66 -17.45 4.09 10.90
N ILE A 67 -16.38 4.66 10.37
CA ILE A 67 -15.62 5.74 11.00
C ILE A 67 -15.83 6.99 10.17
N GLU A 68 -16.32 8.06 10.78
CA GLU A 68 -16.57 9.31 10.08
C GLU A 68 -15.28 9.92 9.53
N ILE A 69 -15.33 10.36 8.27
CA ILE A 69 -14.23 11.12 7.65
C ILE A 69 -14.35 12.57 8.08
N PRO A 70 -13.37 13.16 8.78
CA PRO A 70 -13.41 14.56 9.18
C PRO A 70 -13.71 15.50 8.02
N GLU A 71 -14.50 16.54 8.27
CA GLU A 71 -14.90 17.48 7.23
C GLU A 71 -13.68 18.10 6.52
N ALA A 72 -12.66 18.49 7.27
CA ALA A 72 -11.43 19.05 6.69
C ALA A 72 -10.72 18.07 5.74
N VAL A 73 -10.77 16.76 6.03
CA VAL A 73 -10.23 15.72 5.13
C VAL A 73 -11.11 15.56 3.89
N ARG A 74 -12.45 15.59 4.06
CA ARG A 74 -13.39 15.52 2.93
C ARG A 74 -13.25 16.71 1.99
N GLU A 75 -13.05 17.92 2.52
CA GLU A 75 -12.79 19.12 1.70
C GLU A 75 -11.53 18.96 0.86
N MET A 76 -10.48 18.35 1.43
CA MET A 76 -9.27 18.02 0.65
C MET A 76 -9.51 16.94 -0.39
N TYR A 77 -10.36 15.95 -0.09
CA TYR A 77 -10.75 14.92 -1.06
C TYR A 77 -11.44 15.52 -2.30
N LYS A 78 -12.25 16.54 -2.19
CA LYS A 78 -12.94 17.19 -3.31
C LYS A 78 -12.00 17.71 -4.41
N TYR A 79 -10.72 17.98 -4.10
CA TYR A 79 -9.74 18.40 -5.11
C TYR A 79 -9.39 17.32 -6.14
N TYR A 80 -9.62 16.03 -5.85
CA TYR A 80 -9.22 14.95 -6.77
C TYR A 80 -10.15 13.72 -6.73
N ARG A 81 -11.08 13.63 -5.79
CA ARG A 81 -12.09 12.57 -5.71
C ARG A 81 -13.44 13.09 -6.23
N SER A 82 -14.34 12.23 -6.70
CA SER A 82 -14.12 10.80 -6.88
C SER A 82 -13.12 10.52 -7.99
N THR A 83 -12.22 9.54 -7.78
CA THR A 83 -11.38 9.07 -8.86
C THR A 83 -12.23 8.22 -9.82
N SER A 84 -11.88 8.20 -11.11
CA SER A 84 -12.72 7.49 -12.08
C SER A 84 -12.56 5.97 -12.00
N LEU A 85 -13.67 5.26 -12.17
CA LEU A 85 -13.68 3.88 -12.62
C LEU A 85 -13.69 3.87 -14.15
N VAL A 86 -12.82 3.11 -14.77
CA VAL A 86 -12.67 3.09 -16.24
C VAL A 86 -12.75 1.64 -16.75
N ARG A 87 -13.54 1.40 -17.79
CA ARG A 87 -13.52 0.13 -18.49
C ARG A 87 -12.38 0.12 -19.51
N ALA A 88 -11.50 -0.87 -19.41
CA ALA A 88 -10.28 -0.99 -20.19
C ALA A 88 -10.54 -1.67 -21.56
N TYR A 89 -11.39 -1.08 -22.38
CA TYR A 89 -11.73 -1.63 -23.72
C TYR A 89 -10.51 -1.83 -24.62
N GLY A 90 -9.49 -0.99 -24.50
CA GLY A 90 -8.24 -1.14 -25.25
C GLY A 90 -7.48 -2.40 -24.83
N LEU A 91 -7.40 -2.66 -23.52
CA LEU A 91 -6.75 -3.85 -22.99
C LEU A 91 -7.55 -5.12 -23.31
N GLU A 92 -8.88 -5.12 -23.16
CA GLU A 92 -9.76 -6.22 -23.55
C GLU A 92 -9.53 -6.61 -25.02
N LYS A 93 -9.49 -5.61 -25.91
CA LYS A 93 -9.23 -5.80 -27.33
C LYS A 93 -7.82 -6.34 -27.61
N ALA A 94 -6.80 -5.80 -26.95
CA ALA A 94 -5.41 -6.23 -27.12
C ALA A 94 -5.20 -7.69 -26.72
N LEU A 95 -5.89 -8.15 -25.66
CA LEU A 95 -5.85 -9.53 -25.18
C LEU A 95 -6.76 -10.47 -26.00
N GLY A 96 -7.80 -9.95 -26.64
CA GLY A 96 -8.81 -10.74 -27.33
C GLY A 96 -9.59 -11.63 -26.37
N THR A 97 -9.89 -11.11 -25.17
CA THR A 97 -10.59 -11.80 -24.08
C THR A 97 -12.08 -11.44 -24.07
N PRO A 98 -12.97 -12.34 -23.64
CA PRO A 98 -14.37 -12.01 -23.33
C PRO A 98 -14.53 -11.29 -21.98
N ALA A 99 -13.49 -11.25 -21.14
CA ALA A 99 -13.55 -10.62 -19.84
C ALA A 99 -13.84 -9.12 -19.92
N HIS A 100 -14.61 -8.60 -18.99
CA HIS A 100 -14.85 -7.17 -18.78
C HIS A 100 -13.84 -6.62 -17.78
N ILE A 101 -12.89 -5.82 -18.22
CA ILE A 101 -11.80 -5.32 -17.38
C ILE A 101 -12.05 -3.88 -16.97
N TYR A 102 -12.07 -3.63 -15.65
CA TYR A 102 -12.21 -2.31 -15.08
C TYR A 102 -10.98 -1.96 -14.24
N PHE A 103 -10.61 -0.69 -14.23
CA PHE A 103 -9.63 -0.18 -13.27
C PHE A 103 -10.13 1.06 -12.54
N LYS A 104 -9.91 1.08 -11.23
CA LYS A 104 -10.09 2.26 -10.38
C LYS A 104 -8.83 3.11 -10.48
N ASN A 105 -8.96 4.34 -10.96
CA ASN A 105 -7.80 5.17 -11.32
C ASN A 105 -7.34 6.08 -10.17
N GLU A 106 -6.53 5.57 -9.26
CA GLU A 106 -5.92 6.35 -8.17
C GLU A 106 -4.66 7.14 -8.61
N SER A 107 -4.25 7.03 -9.88
CA SER A 107 -3.08 7.73 -10.41
C SER A 107 -3.27 9.25 -10.61
N VAL A 108 -4.49 9.73 -10.48
CA VAL A 108 -4.89 11.13 -10.76
C VAL A 108 -4.81 12.06 -9.54
N SER A 109 -4.46 11.55 -8.37
CA SER A 109 -4.27 12.39 -7.20
C SER A 109 -3.12 13.40 -7.41
N PRO A 110 -3.07 14.52 -6.67
CA PRO A 110 -1.99 15.52 -6.78
C PRO A 110 -0.56 14.97 -6.71
N ILE A 111 -0.39 13.81 -6.07
CA ILE A 111 0.92 13.16 -5.93
C ILE A 111 1.04 11.90 -6.81
N GLY A 112 0.03 11.62 -7.62
CA GLY A 112 0.01 10.51 -8.57
C GLY A 112 -0.13 9.12 -7.97
N SER A 113 -0.69 8.98 -6.76
CA SER A 113 -0.97 7.67 -6.15
C SER A 113 -2.06 7.72 -5.08
N HIS A 114 -2.62 6.54 -4.72
CA HIS A 114 -3.62 6.33 -3.65
C HIS A 114 -3.15 6.79 -2.27
N LYS A 115 -1.84 6.92 -2.03
CA LYS A 115 -1.29 7.16 -0.69
C LYS A 115 -1.75 8.48 -0.08
N LEU A 116 -2.12 9.45 -0.90
CA LEU A 116 -2.63 10.74 -0.43
C LEU A 116 -3.89 10.61 0.43
N ASN A 117 -4.74 9.61 0.18
CA ASN A 117 -5.96 9.40 0.96
C ASN A 117 -5.68 9.27 2.46
N SER A 118 -4.69 8.44 2.83
CA SER A 118 -4.31 8.26 4.23
C SER A 118 -3.39 9.38 4.75
N ALA A 119 -2.53 9.95 3.90
CA ALA A 119 -1.64 11.02 4.32
C ALA A 119 -2.41 12.24 4.82
N LEU A 120 -3.49 12.63 4.14
CA LEU A 120 -4.36 13.72 4.56
C LEU A 120 -5.02 13.44 5.92
N ALA A 121 -5.53 12.23 6.13
CA ALA A 121 -6.14 11.84 7.39
C ALA A 121 -5.12 11.85 8.56
N GLN A 122 -3.95 11.26 8.35
CA GLN A 122 -2.90 11.22 9.38
C GLN A 122 -2.38 12.62 9.73
N ALA A 123 -2.12 13.46 8.73
CA ALA A 123 -1.69 14.85 8.95
C ALA A 123 -2.76 15.67 9.68
N TYR A 124 -4.04 15.50 9.32
CA TYR A 124 -5.16 16.13 10.01
C TYR A 124 -5.18 15.77 11.50
N TYR A 125 -5.15 14.47 11.84
CA TYR A 125 -5.19 14.05 13.24
C TYR A 125 -3.95 14.47 14.04
N CYS A 126 -2.77 14.51 13.40
CA CYS A 126 -1.59 15.12 14.02
C CYS A 126 -1.81 16.60 14.33
N LYS A 127 -2.38 17.36 13.39
CA LYS A 127 -2.68 18.79 13.57
C LYS A 127 -3.67 19.03 14.69
N GLU A 128 -4.77 18.25 14.76
CA GLU A 128 -5.78 18.36 15.81
C GLU A 128 -5.21 18.06 17.21
N GLU A 129 -4.18 17.22 17.32
CA GLU A 129 -3.47 16.94 18.57
C GLU A 129 -2.44 18.02 18.95
N GLY A 130 -2.24 19.05 18.11
CA GLY A 130 -1.25 20.10 18.35
C GLY A 130 0.19 19.70 17.98
N VAL A 131 0.35 18.64 17.21
CA VAL A 131 1.65 18.23 16.64
C VAL A 131 2.13 19.29 15.65
N THR A 132 3.44 19.55 15.67
CA THR A 132 4.07 20.53 14.75
C THR A 132 4.97 19.85 13.73
N ASN A 133 5.45 18.64 14.02
CA ASN A 133 6.39 17.91 13.18
C ASN A 133 5.90 16.48 12.95
N VAL A 134 6.02 16.00 11.72
CA VAL A 134 5.76 14.61 11.38
C VAL A 134 6.99 13.97 10.76
N THR A 135 7.25 12.71 11.10
CA THR A 135 8.32 11.91 10.50
C THR A 135 7.74 10.72 9.76
N THR A 136 8.46 10.24 8.78
CA THR A 136 8.11 9.01 8.10
C THR A 136 9.29 8.40 7.36
N GLU A 137 9.12 7.14 6.99
CA GLU A 137 9.93 6.45 5.99
C GLU A 137 9.29 6.53 4.60
N THR A 138 10.08 6.22 3.57
CA THR A 138 9.53 5.94 2.24
C THR A 138 10.48 5.04 1.45
N GLY A 139 9.93 4.04 0.76
CA GLY A 139 10.68 3.20 -0.18
C GLY A 139 10.89 3.91 -1.51
N ALA A 140 9.93 3.79 -2.42
CA ALA A 140 9.99 4.42 -3.75
C ALA A 140 9.84 5.95 -3.75
N GLY A 141 9.37 6.54 -2.65
CA GLY A 141 9.14 7.99 -2.50
C GLY A 141 7.68 8.42 -2.64
N GLN A 142 6.76 7.52 -2.99
CA GLN A 142 5.34 7.85 -3.15
C GLN A 142 4.67 8.25 -1.83
N TRP A 143 4.95 7.53 -0.76
CA TRP A 143 4.42 7.86 0.56
C TRP A 143 5.04 9.16 1.10
N GLY A 144 6.35 9.31 1.00
CA GLY A 144 7.01 10.55 1.39
C GLY A 144 6.46 11.77 0.67
N ALA A 145 6.19 11.68 -0.64
CA ALA A 145 5.55 12.75 -1.40
C ALA A 145 4.13 13.05 -0.92
N ALA A 146 3.33 12.01 -0.62
CA ALA A 146 1.99 12.16 -0.10
C ALA A 146 1.96 12.88 1.27
N LEU A 147 2.82 12.44 2.19
CA LEU A 147 2.94 13.08 3.50
C LEU A 147 3.47 14.51 3.40
N SER A 148 4.49 14.75 2.55
CA SER A 148 5.03 16.10 2.39
C SER A 148 3.96 17.11 1.94
N TYR A 149 3.11 16.72 1.00
CA TYR A 149 1.97 17.55 0.58
C TYR A 149 0.93 17.70 1.70
N ALA A 150 0.50 16.59 2.33
CA ALA A 150 -0.50 16.62 3.40
C ALA A 150 -0.03 17.43 4.62
N ALA A 151 1.24 17.31 5.02
CA ALA A 151 1.84 18.10 6.08
C ALA A 151 1.77 19.60 5.75
N LYS A 152 2.12 19.98 4.51
CA LYS A 152 2.03 21.38 4.07
C LYS A 152 0.62 21.92 4.12
N VAL A 153 -0.38 21.12 3.70
CA VAL A 153 -1.81 21.48 3.76
C VAL A 153 -2.24 21.80 5.19
N PHE A 154 -1.83 21.00 6.16
CA PHE A 154 -2.23 21.18 7.58
C PHE A 154 -1.22 21.98 8.42
N GLY A 155 -0.20 22.58 7.80
CA GLY A 155 0.77 23.46 8.47
C GLY A 155 1.73 22.73 9.39
N LEU A 156 2.14 21.51 9.02
CA LEU A 156 3.11 20.68 9.72
C LEU A 156 4.46 20.69 8.98
N GLU A 157 5.56 20.53 9.72
CA GLU A 157 6.87 20.24 9.15
C GLU A 157 7.03 18.73 8.96
N ALA A 158 7.62 18.30 7.83
CA ALA A 158 7.80 16.90 7.51
C ALA A 158 9.28 16.52 7.34
N ALA A 159 9.71 15.42 8.00
CA ALA A 159 11.02 14.80 7.84
C ALA A 159 10.87 13.37 7.30
N VAL A 160 11.49 13.08 6.15
CA VAL A 160 11.32 11.83 5.42
C VAL A 160 12.64 11.08 5.33
N TYR A 161 12.67 9.83 5.82
CA TYR A 161 13.78 8.90 5.60
C TYR A 161 13.48 8.03 4.37
N GLN A 162 14.23 8.25 3.28
CA GLN A 162 14.06 7.49 2.05
C GLN A 162 15.12 6.39 1.94
N VAL A 163 14.67 5.16 1.65
CA VAL A 163 15.59 4.02 1.42
C VAL A 163 16.67 4.41 0.41
N LYS A 164 17.93 4.28 0.79
CA LYS A 164 19.12 4.81 0.08
C LYS A 164 19.19 4.43 -1.39
N ILE A 165 18.88 3.16 -1.72
CA ILE A 165 18.87 2.74 -3.12
C ILE A 165 17.83 3.50 -3.94
N SER A 166 16.61 3.68 -3.42
CA SER A 166 15.57 4.44 -4.09
C SER A 166 15.85 5.93 -4.13
N TYR A 167 16.50 6.48 -3.08
CA TYR A 167 16.96 7.87 -3.04
C TYR A 167 17.90 8.19 -4.22
N ASN A 168 18.78 7.24 -4.57
CA ASN A 168 19.70 7.37 -5.68
C ASN A 168 19.05 7.10 -7.04
N GLN A 169 18.20 6.07 -7.14
CA GLN A 169 17.55 5.65 -8.39
C GLN A 169 16.41 6.57 -8.83
N LYS A 170 15.75 7.27 -7.88
CA LYS A 170 14.54 8.07 -8.13
C LYS A 170 14.68 9.51 -7.63
N PRO A 171 15.63 10.31 -8.20
CA PRO A 171 15.92 11.66 -7.68
C PRO A 171 14.73 12.62 -7.73
N TYR A 172 13.85 12.48 -8.72
CA TYR A 172 12.66 13.34 -8.85
C TYR A 172 11.64 13.15 -7.73
N ARG A 173 11.57 11.96 -7.10
CA ARG A 173 10.72 11.76 -5.90
C ARG A 173 11.21 12.64 -4.75
N ARG A 174 12.52 12.73 -4.54
CA ARG A 174 13.11 13.64 -3.55
C ARG A 174 12.78 15.09 -3.87
N SER A 175 12.96 15.50 -5.14
CA SER A 175 12.65 16.87 -5.57
C SER A 175 11.20 17.25 -5.29
N ILE A 176 10.24 16.35 -5.53
CA ILE A 176 8.83 16.55 -5.21
C ILE A 176 8.62 16.79 -3.70
N MET A 177 9.19 15.93 -2.84
CA MET A 177 9.09 16.06 -1.39
C MET A 177 9.65 17.41 -0.91
N GLN A 178 10.82 17.79 -1.43
CA GLN A 178 11.47 19.07 -1.11
C GLN A 178 10.67 20.28 -1.64
N THR A 179 10.05 20.17 -2.81
CA THR A 179 9.17 21.21 -3.37
C THR A 179 7.95 21.45 -2.48
N PHE A 180 7.43 20.40 -1.81
CA PHE A 180 6.39 20.52 -0.79
C PHE A 180 6.93 20.96 0.59
N GLY A 181 8.23 21.21 0.72
CA GLY A 181 8.87 21.74 1.93
C GLY A 181 9.38 20.70 2.91
N ALA A 182 9.35 19.40 2.59
CA ALA A 182 9.89 18.37 3.46
C ALA A 182 11.42 18.29 3.43
N THR A 183 12.02 17.90 4.55
CA THR A 183 13.40 17.45 4.60
C THR A 183 13.49 15.98 4.21
N VAL A 184 14.47 15.58 3.40
CA VAL A 184 14.61 14.21 2.92
C VAL A 184 16.02 13.70 3.17
N THR A 185 16.14 12.62 3.92
CA THR A 185 17.38 11.97 4.31
C THR A 185 17.47 10.56 3.73
N ALA A 186 18.61 10.20 3.14
CA ALA A 186 18.85 8.83 2.68
C ALA A 186 19.05 7.90 3.90
N SER A 187 18.32 6.79 3.97
CA SER A 187 18.38 5.79 5.04
C SER A 187 19.07 4.50 4.56
N PRO A 188 20.06 3.95 5.33
CA PRO A 188 20.51 4.40 6.66
C PRO A 188 21.34 5.69 6.63
N SER A 189 21.26 6.46 7.71
CA SER A 189 21.93 7.75 7.86
C SER A 189 22.80 7.82 9.13
N MET A 190 23.68 8.80 9.18
CA MET A 190 24.47 9.11 10.37
C MET A 190 23.74 10.05 11.37
N SER A 191 22.49 10.41 11.11
CA SER A 191 21.72 11.33 11.95
C SER A 191 21.03 10.64 13.13
N THR A 192 20.80 9.33 13.05
CA THR A 192 20.13 8.53 14.07
C THR A 192 21.06 7.47 14.65
N ARG A 193 20.73 6.92 15.82
CA ARG A 193 21.46 5.79 16.40
C ARG A 193 21.25 4.54 15.58
N ALA A 194 19.98 4.23 15.22
CA ALA A 194 19.64 3.08 14.40
C ALA A 194 20.42 3.07 13.07
N GLY A 195 20.46 4.20 12.37
CA GLY A 195 21.22 4.32 11.12
C GLY A 195 22.73 4.14 11.32
N LYS A 196 23.32 4.75 12.37
CA LYS A 196 24.74 4.58 12.71
C LYS A 196 25.10 3.14 12.98
N ASP A 197 24.31 2.45 13.79
CA ASP A 197 24.54 1.04 14.18
C ASP A 197 24.53 0.13 12.95
N ILE A 198 23.59 0.36 12.01
CA ILE A 198 23.48 -0.39 10.75
C ILE A 198 24.66 -0.11 9.82
N ILE A 199 25.04 1.17 9.61
CA ILE A 199 26.19 1.56 8.78
C ILE A 199 27.47 0.97 9.35
N THR A 200 27.63 0.94 10.67
CA THR A 200 28.81 0.36 11.34
C THR A 200 28.92 -1.14 11.09
N ARG A 201 27.79 -1.86 11.12
CA ARG A 201 27.75 -3.31 10.86
C ARG A 201 27.95 -3.64 9.37
N ASN A 202 27.38 -2.82 8.49
CA ASN A 202 27.47 -3.02 7.05
C ASN A 202 27.57 -1.66 6.31
N PRO A 203 28.79 -1.13 6.06
CA PRO A 203 29.00 0.17 5.41
C PRO A 203 28.41 0.27 4.00
N ASN A 204 28.24 -0.84 3.30
CA ASN A 204 27.72 -0.89 1.93
C ASN A 204 26.21 -1.17 1.87
N TYR A 205 25.53 -1.23 3.00
CA TYR A 205 24.09 -1.50 3.05
C TYR A 205 23.28 -0.44 2.32
N GLN A 206 22.39 -0.88 1.45
CA GLN A 206 21.58 0.01 0.60
C GLN A 206 20.25 0.43 1.24
N GLY A 207 20.00 -0.04 2.47
CA GLY A 207 18.81 0.27 3.23
C GLY A 207 17.62 -0.64 2.91
N SER A 208 16.74 -0.74 3.88
CA SER A 208 15.42 -1.39 3.79
C SER A 208 14.34 -0.42 4.26
N LEU A 209 13.06 -0.76 4.06
CA LEU A 209 11.96 -0.04 4.70
C LEU A 209 12.04 -0.17 6.23
N GLY A 210 12.39 -1.36 6.75
CA GLY A 210 12.56 -1.59 8.18
C GLY A 210 13.59 -0.66 8.82
N THR A 211 14.75 -0.45 8.17
CA THR A 211 15.75 0.52 8.60
C THR A 211 15.20 1.95 8.64
N ALA A 212 14.54 2.37 7.56
CA ALA A 212 14.02 3.72 7.44
C ALA A 212 12.87 3.99 8.46
N ILE A 213 12.06 2.97 8.78
CA ILE A 213 11.06 3.00 9.86
C ILE A 213 11.74 3.25 11.20
N SER A 214 12.80 2.49 11.53
CA SER A 214 13.53 2.64 12.79
C SER A 214 14.08 4.06 12.96
N GLU A 215 14.68 4.64 11.91
CA GLU A 215 15.21 6.01 11.94
C GLU A 215 14.10 7.06 12.10
N ALA A 216 12.97 6.91 11.40
CA ALA A 216 11.85 7.82 11.50
C ALA A 216 11.18 7.79 12.89
N ILE A 217 11.01 6.60 13.48
CA ILE A 217 10.48 6.45 14.85
C ILE A 217 11.43 7.06 15.87
N GLU A 218 12.75 6.81 15.76
CA GLU A 218 13.75 7.39 16.65
C GLU A 218 13.68 8.93 16.65
N LEU A 219 13.56 9.53 15.45
CA LEU A 219 13.41 10.98 15.33
C LEU A 219 12.10 11.46 15.95
N ALA A 220 10.97 10.76 15.72
CA ALA A 220 9.68 11.11 16.33
C ALA A 220 9.74 11.11 17.85
N MET A 221 10.36 10.07 18.44
CA MET A 221 10.48 9.92 19.89
C MET A 221 11.44 10.92 20.55
N SER A 222 12.44 11.41 19.81
CA SER A 222 13.47 12.34 20.31
C SER A 222 13.13 13.82 20.06
N THR A 223 12.12 14.11 19.24
CA THR A 223 11.73 15.48 18.88
C THR A 223 10.43 15.88 19.60
N PRO A 224 10.39 17.00 20.35
CA PRO A 224 9.16 17.49 20.95
C PRO A 224 8.06 17.74 19.91
N ASN A 225 6.80 17.46 20.29
CA ASN A 225 5.61 17.65 19.43
C ASN A 225 5.75 17.03 18.04
N CYS A 226 6.38 15.87 17.96
CA CYS A 226 6.60 15.12 16.75
C CYS A 226 5.87 13.77 16.80
N LYS A 227 5.29 13.33 15.69
CA LYS A 227 4.68 12.02 15.52
C LYS A 227 5.19 11.33 14.27
N TYR A 228 5.27 10.01 14.35
CA TYR A 228 5.53 9.16 13.21
C TYR A 228 4.24 8.87 12.43
N THR A 229 4.34 8.76 11.11
CA THR A 229 3.26 8.40 10.21
C THR A 229 3.72 7.30 9.26
N LEU A 230 2.80 6.45 8.80
CA LEU A 230 3.13 5.27 8.01
C LEU A 230 2.20 5.12 6.79
N GLY A 231 2.76 4.76 5.65
CA GLY A 231 2.03 4.71 4.37
C GLY A 231 1.40 3.37 4.00
N SER A 232 1.49 2.35 4.86
CA SER A 232 0.95 1.01 4.62
C SER A 232 0.96 0.20 5.93
N VAL A 233 0.62 -1.10 5.87
CA VAL A 233 0.71 -2.12 6.94
C VAL A 233 -0.35 -1.95 8.03
N LEU A 234 -0.42 -0.78 8.68
CA LEU A 234 -1.28 -0.54 9.83
C LEU A 234 -2.76 -0.49 9.46
N SER A 235 -3.60 -0.90 10.41
CA SER A 235 -5.06 -1.00 10.23
C SER A 235 -5.70 0.34 9.90
N HIS A 236 -5.31 1.43 10.59
CA HIS A 236 -5.82 2.77 10.32
C HIS A 236 -5.43 3.27 8.93
N VAL A 237 -4.24 2.90 8.41
CA VAL A 237 -3.84 3.26 7.04
C VAL A 237 -4.76 2.59 6.02
N THR A 238 -5.03 1.30 6.21
CA THR A 238 -5.92 0.55 5.32
C THR A 238 -7.36 1.05 5.42
N LEU A 239 -7.83 1.38 6.63
CA LEU A 239 -9.13 2.03 6.88
C LEU A 239 -9.30 3.27 6.01
N HIS A 240 -8.34 4.21 6.04
CA HIS A 240 -8.41 5.44 5.24
C HIS A 240 -8.45 5.18 3.72
N GLN A 241 -7.89 4.09 3.26
CA GLN A 241 -7.91 3.73 1.84
C GLN A 241 -9.26 3.16 1.38
N THR A 242 -10.15 2.76 2.28
CA THR A 242 -11.44 2.17 1.89
C THR A 242 -12.35 3.13 1.11
N VAL A 243 -12.08 4.43 1.13
CA VAL A 243 -12.71 5.41 0.23
C VAL A 243 -12.63 4.98 -1.24
N ILE A 244 -11.57 4.25 -1.63
CA ILE A 244 -11.37 3.75 -3.00
C ILE A 244 -12.47 2.74 -3.38
N GLY A 245 -12.66 1.72 -2.55
CA GLY A 245 -13.65 0.68 -2.77
C GLY A 245 -15.08 1.17 -2.60
N LEU A 246 -15.34 2.07 -1.63
CA LEU A 246 -16.66 2.67 -1.42
C LEU A 246 -17.12 3.50 -2.64
N GLU A 247 -16.22 4.21 -3.31
CA GLU A 247 -16.53 4.84 -4.59
C GLU A 247 -16.71 3.80 -5.70
N ALA A 248 -15.81 2.81 -5.76
CA ALA A 248 -15.84 1.78 -6.80
C ALA A 248 -17.14 0.96 -6.75
N GLU A 249 -17.71 0.66 -5.58
CA GLU A 249 -19.01 -0.02 -5.45
C GLU A 249 -20.11 0.74 -6.20
N LYS A 250 -20.28 2.03 -5.92
CA LYS A 250 -21.27 2.88 -6.59
C LYS A 250 -20.99 3.00 -8.09
N GLN A 251 -19.73 3.09 -8.47
CA GLN A 251 -19.34 3.23 -9.87
C GLN A 251 -19.56 1.91 -10.66
N MET A 252 -19.37 0.74 -10.04
CA MET A 252 -19.73 -0.56 -10.62
C MET A 252 -21.25 -0.70 -10.77
N GLU A 253 -22.02 -0.20 -9.79
CA GLU A 253 -23.49 -0.13 -9.90
C GLU A 253 -23.92 0.77 -11.09
N MET A 254 -23.28 1.95 -11.29
CA MET A 254 -23.50 2.80 -12.46
C MET A 254 -23.16 2.08 -13.76
N ALA A 255 -22.16 1.19 -13.76
CA ALA A 255 -21.80 0.38 -14.91
C ALA A 255 -22.80 -0.78 -15.18
N GLY A 256 -23.70 -1.07 -14.22
CA GLY A 256 -24.64 -2.20 -14.27
C GLY A 256 -23.96 -3.56 -14.12
N GLU A 257 -22.75 -3.60 -13.54
CA GLU A 257 -21.95 -4.81 -13.37
C GLU A 257 -21.47 -4.96 -11.92
N TYR A 258 -21.09 -6.19 -11.56
CA TYR A 258 -20.49 -6.49 -10.26
C TYR A 258 -19.23 -7.34 -10.46
N PRO A 259 -18.11 -7.09 -9.75
CA PRO A 259 -16.87 -7.80 -10.02
C PRO A 259 -16.90 -9.26 -9.54
N ASP A 260 -16.54 -10.20 -10.44
CA ASP A 260 -16.23 -11.59 -10.10
C ASP A 260 -14.89 -11.70 -9.38
N MET A 261 -13.98 -10.80 -9.68
CA MET A 261 -12.67 -10.71 -9.02
C MET A 261 -12.18 -9.28 -8.88
N ILE A 262 -11.49 -9.00 -7.76
CA ILE A 262 -10.90 -7.71 -7.45
C ILE A 262 -9.42 -7.90 -7.14
N ILE A 263 -8.56 -7.10 -7.78
CA ILE A 263 -7.11 -7.27 -7.74
C ILE A 263 -6.44 -5.99 -7.24
N GLY A 264 -5.52 -6.14 -6.29
CA GLY A 264 -4.67 -5.04 -5.83
C GLY A 264 -3.21 -5.44 -5.75
N CYS A 265 -2.28 -4.56 -6.16
CA CYS A 265 -0.87 -4.79 -5.88
C CYS A 265 -0.61 -4.72 -4.37
N PHE A 266 0.34 -5.55 -3.89
CA PHE A 266 0.52 -5.81 -2.47
C PHE A 266 1.94 -5.51 -1.98
N GLY A 267 2.07 -4.45 -1.18
CA GLY A 267 3.23 -4.18 -0.34
C GLY A 267 2.96 -4.58 1.09
N GLY A 268 2.44 -3.66 1.90
CA GLY A 268 1.93 -3.93 3.26
C GLY A 268 0.42 -4.18 3.32
N GLY A 269 -0.34 -3.93 2.25
CA GLY A 269 -1.76 -4.25 2.16
C GLY A 269 -2.72 -3.08 1.98
N SER A 270 -2.30 -1.82 2.15
CA SER A 270 -3.21 -0.66 2.13
C SER A 270 -3.92 -0.46 0.78
N ASN A 271 -3.22 -0.65 -0.34
CA ASN A 271 -3.81 -0.57 -1.67
C ASN A 271 -4.85 -1.67 -1.91
N PHE A 272 -4.49 -2.92 -1.58
CA PHE A 272 -5.37 -4.07 -1.69
C PHE A 272 -6.61 -3.91 -0.81
N GLY A 273 -6.43 -3.63 0.49
CA GLY A 273 -7.54 -3.45 1.42
C GLY A 273 -8.44 -2.27 1.03
N GLY A 274 -7.86 -1.19 0.53
CA GLY A 274 -8.61 -0.01 0.10
C GLY A 274 -9.63 -0.30 -0.98
N ILE A 275 -9.29 -1.11 -1.99
CA ILE A 275 -10.23 -1.48 -3.05
C ILE A 275 -11.10 -2.69 -2.66
N CYS A 276 -10.57 -3.66 -1.89
CA CYS A 276 -11.24 -4.92 -1.64
C CYS A 276 -12.21 -4.90 -0.45
N PHE A 277 -11.87 -4.23 0.67
CA PHE A 277 -12.63 -4.36 1.91
C PHE A 277 -14.11 -3.95 1.81
N PRO A 278 -14.50 -2.86 1.13
CA PRO A 278 -15.92 -2.55 0.93
C PRO A 278 -16.68 -3.70 0.25
N PHE A 279 -16.12 -4.28 -0.81
CA PHE A 279 -16.72 -5.43 -1.49
C PHE A 279 -16.68 -6.72 -0.65
N MET A 280 -15.63 -6.95 0.15
CA MET A 280 -15.57 -8.09 1.07
C MET A 280 -16.68 -8.06 2.12
N ARG A 281 -17.18 -6.87 2.48
CA ARG A 281 -18.38 -6.73 3.32
C ARG A 281 -19.56 -7.52 2.76
N HIS A 282 -19.79 -7.44 1.45
CA HIS A 282 -20.87 -8.18 0.80
C HIS A 282 -20.64 -9.70 0.81
N THR A 283 -19.38 -10.12 0.71
CA THR A 283 -19.02 -11.55 0.86
C THR A 283 -19.26 -12.03 2.30
N ILE A 284 -18.80 -11.25 3.29
CA ILE A 284 -18.90 -11.64 4.71
C ILE A 284 -20.36 -11.62 5.20
N LEU A 285 -21.10 -10.56 4.89
CA LEU A 285 -22.45 -10.37 5.42
C LEU A 285 -23.55 -11.02 4.58
N ASN A 286 -23.37 -11.06 3.25
CA ASN A 286 -24.43 -11.45 2.31
C ASN A 286 -24.08 -12.70 1.49
N GLY A 287 -22.92 -13.31 1.68
CA GLY A 287 -22.48 -14.49 0.93
C GLY A 287 -22.20 -14.24 -0.56
N LYS A 288 -21.99 -12.99 -0.97
CA LYS A 288 -21.67 -12.65 -2.36
C LYS A 288 -20.33 -13.29 -2.76
N GLN A 289 -20.30 -13.94 -3.92
CA GLN A 289 -19.11 -14.61 -4.41
C GLN A 289 -18.26 -13.64 -5.21
N THR A 290 -17.07 -13.35 -4.73
CA THR A 290 -16.05 -12.54 -5.39
C THR A 290 -14.67 -13.05 -4.98
N ARG A 291 -13.74 -13.21 -5.90
CA ARG A 291 -12.33 -13.52 -5.61
C ARG A 291 -11.56 -12.22 -5.34
N TYR A 292 -10.73 -12.22 -4.31
CA TYR A 292 -9.89 -11.08 -3.93
C TYR A 292 -8.43 -11.47 -4.03
N ILE A 293 -7.70 -10.89 -5.00
CA ILE A 293 -6.37 -11.33 -5.40
C ILE A 293 -5.34 -10.26 -5.04
N ALA A 294 -4.41 -10.60 -4.15
CA ALA A 294 -3.28 -9.77 -3.80
C ALA A 294 -2.09 -10.12 -4.72
N ALA A 295 -1.63 -9.16 -5.53
CA ALA A 295 -0.50 -9.34 -6.42
C ALA A 295 0.79 -8.77 -5.78
N GLU A 296 1.67 -9.65 -5.31
CA GLU A 296 2.94 -9.28 -4.68
C GLU A 296 4.15 -9.57 -5.61
N PRO A 297 5.33 -8.96 -5.37
CA PRO A 297 6.52 -9.30 -6.16
C PRO A 297 7.07 -10.68 -5.77
N ALA A 298 7.44 -11.48 -6.77
CA ALA A 298 8.09 -12.77 -6.56
C ALA A 298 9.43 -12.68 -5.79
N SER A 299 10.05 -11.50 -5.79
CA SER A 299 11.27 -11.22 -5.00
C SER A 299 11.01 -10.85 -3.54
N CYS A 300 9.73 -10.68 -3.14
CA CYS A 300 9.33 -10.37 -1.77
C CYS A 300 7.96 -11.04 -1.45
N PRO A 301 7.90 -12.40 -1.51
CA PRO A 301 6.67 -13.19 -1.55
C PRO A 301 6.16 -13.54 -0.15
N LYS A 302 5.83 -12.50 0.65
CA LYS A 302 5.42 -12.68 2.06
C LYS A 302 4.09 -13.40 2.25
N LEU A 303 3.13 -13.21 1.31
CA LEU A 303 1.84 -13.89 1.37
C LEU A 303 1.89 -15.30 0.80
N THR A 304 2.64 -15.51 -0.30
CA THR A 304 2.71 -16.80 -1.01
C THR A 304 3.73 -17.76 -0.41
N ARG A 305 4.82 -17.25 0.20
CA ARG A 305 5.92 -18.07 0.74
C ARG A 305 6.34 -17.69 2.17
N GLY A 306 5.80 -16.62 2.75
CA GLY A 306 6.05 -16.22 4.13
C GLY A 306 5.31 -17.09 5.14
N LYS A 307 5.57 -16.87 6.43
CA LYS A 307 4.95 -17.60 7.54
C LYS A 307 4.12 -16.67 8.40
N PHE A 308 2.95 -17.13 8.86
CA PHE A 308 2.13 -16.38 9.81
C PHE A 308 2.69 -16.53 11.22
N GLN A 309 3.19 -15.43 11.79
CA GLN A 309 3.69 -15.34 13.17
C GLN A 309 3.80 -13.89 13.62
N TYR A 310 4.10 -13.67 14.89
CA TYR A 310 4.45 -12.35 15.38
C TYR A 310 5.83 -11.92 14.87
N ASP A 311 5.93 -10.67 14.40
CA ASP A 311 7.18 -10.08 13.94
C ASP A 311 7.19 -8.57 14.16
N PHE A 312 8.36 -7.94 14.17
CA PHE A 312 8.49 -6.49 14.21
C PHE A 312 8.15 -5.86 12.85
N GLY A 313 7.62 -4.64 12.89
CA GLY A 313 7.42 -3.83 11.69
C GLY A 313 8.70 -3.17 11.19
N ASP A 314 9.76 -3.12 12.00
CA ASP A 314 11.02 -2.43 11.74
C ASP A 314 12.25 -3.28 12.12
N GLU A 315 13.42 -2.91 11.57
CA GLU A 315 14.66 -3.68 11.73
C GLU A 315 15.27 -3.55 13.14
N ALA A 316 15.08 -2.41 13.83
CA ALA A 316 15.63 -2.19 15.18
C ALA A 316 14.70 -2.65 16.32
N GLY A 317 13.49 -3.11 16.01
CA GLY A 317 12.54 -3.59 17.01
C GLY A 317 11.91 -2.47 17.84
N TYR A 318 11.70 -1.29 17.28
CA TYR A 318 11.04 -0.16 17.92
C TYR A 318 9.51 -0.23 17.82
N THR A 319 9.01 -0.99 16.84
CA THR A 319 7.57 -1.21 16.66
C THR A 319 7.06 -2.30 17.61
N PRO A 320 5.72 -2.38 17.80
CA PRO A 320 5.10 -3.55 18.40
C PRO A 320 5.36 -4.84 17.59
N LEU A 321 5.15 -5.98 18.23
CA LEU A 321 5.03 -7.25 17.56
C LEU A 321 3.64 -7.34 16.91
N LEU A 322 3.62 -7.52 15.59
CA LEU A 322 2.41 -7.63 14.80
C LEU A 322 2.18 -9.06 14.32
N PRO A 323 0.97 -9.64 14.46
CA PRO A 323 0.67 -10.95 13.88
C PRO A 323 0.51 -10.80 12.38
N MET A 324 1.46 -11.31 11.61
CA MET A 324 1.54 -11.09 10.18
C MET A 324 2.09 -12.30 9.41
N PHE A 325 1.75 -12.39 8.13
CA PHE A 325 2.58 -13.16 7.20
C PHE A 325 3.86 -12.38 6.93
N THR A 326 5.00 -12.99 7.21
CA THR A 326 6.30 -12.34 7.16
C THR A 326 7.40 -13.21 6.55
N LEU A 327 8.42 -12.57 6.02
CA LEU A 327 9.70 -13.15 5.61
C LEU A 327 10.80 -12.94 6.66
N GLY A 328 10.44 -12.33 7.83
CA GLY A 328 11.36 -11.89 8.88
C GLY A 328 11.77 -10.43 8.74
N HIS A 329 11.78 -9.67 9.85
CA HIS A 329 12.08 -8.21 9.84
C HIS A 329 13.52 -7.88 9.41
N ASN A 330 14.44 -8.85 9.44
CA ASN A 330 15.79 -8.74 8.91
C ASN A 330 15.90 -9.07 7.41
N PHE A 331 14.78 -9.50 6.77
CA PHE A 331 14.78 -9.81 5.35
C PHE A 331 15.08 -8.59 4.49
N SER A 332 16.08 -8.71 3.62
CA SER A 332 16.48 -7.65 2.68
C SER A 332 15.99 -7.99 1.27
N PRO A 333 14.91 -7.35 0.80
CA PRO A 333 14.37 -7.61 -0.53
C PRO A 333 15.34 -7.24 -1.64
N ALA A 334 15.32 -8.00 -2.74
CA ALA A 334 16.08 -7.67 -3.94
C ALA A 334 15.72 -6.28 -4.49
N ASN A 335 16.65 -5.68 -5.23
CA ASN A 335 16.55 -4.30 -5.73
C ASN A 335 15.65 -4.19 -6.96
N ILE A 336 14.40 -4.64 -6.85
CA ILE A 336 13.40 -4.44 -7.89
C ILE A 336 12.94 -2.97 -7.94
N HIS A 337 12.45 -2.55 -9.10
CA HIS A 337 12.02 -1.17 -9.33
C HIS A 337 10.66 -0.82 -8.72
N ALA A 338 9.85 -1.80 -8.31
CA ALA A 338 8.64 -1.62 -7.51
C ALA A 338 8.95 -1.43 -6.02
N GLY A 339 9.66 -0.37 -5.68
CA GLY A 339 10.18 -0.11 -4.32
C GLY A 339 9.11 -0.02 -3.24
N GLY A 340 7.88 0.37 -3.58
CA GLY A 340 6.74 0.43 -2.68
C GLY A 340 6.18 -0.94 -2.26
N LEU A 341 6.59 -2.03 -2.93
CA LEU A 341 6.16 -3.39 -2.59
C LEU A 341 7.24 -4.19 -1.81
N ARG A 342 8.42 -3.59 -1.57
CA ARG A 342 9.57 -4.22 -0.92
C ARG A 342 9.47 -4.12 0.61
N TYR A 343 8.51 -4.79 1.19
CA TYR A 343 8.32 -4.87 2.65
C TYR A 343 8.17 -6.34 3.09
N HIS A 344 8.84 -6.72 4.17
CA HIS A 344 8.94 -8.10 4.62
C HIS A 344 7.63 -8.69 5.15
N GLY A 345 6.68 -7.85 5.62
CA GLY A 345 5.47 -8.29 6.30
C GLY A 345 4.18 -7.82 5.65
N ALA A 346 3.08 -8.39 6.04
CA ALA A 346 1.73 -8.03 5.63
C ALA A 346 0.94 -7.43 6.80
N GLY A 347 0.05 -6.48 6.52
CA GLY A 347 -0.82 -5.90 7.54
C GLY A 347 -1.65 -6.94 8.29
N VAL A 348 -1.94 -6.65 9.55
CA VAL A 348 -2.59 -7.59 10.49
C VAL A 348 -3.96 -8.07 9.95
N ILE A 349 -4.79 -7.15 9.45
CA ILE A 349 -6.11 -7.47 8.89
C ILE A 349 -5.97 -8.41 7.68
N VAL A 350 -5.11 -8.07 6.74
CA VAL A 350 -4.90 -8.85 5.51
C VAL A 350 -4.35 -10.23 5.83
N SER A 351 -3.45 -10.32 6.80
CA SER A 351 -2.90 -11.59 7.26
C SER A 351 -3.99 -12.50 7.84
N GLN A 352 -4.93 -11.95 8.60
CA GLN A 352 -6.07 -12.72 9.10
C GLN A 352 -7.01 -13.16 7.97
N LEU A 353 -7.30 -12.27 7.01
CA LEU A 353 -8.15 -12.60 5.85
C LEU A 353 -7.57 -13.72 4.99
N LEU A 354 -6.25 -13.70 4.78
CA LEU A 354 -5.56 -14.78 4.05
C LEU A 354 -5.65 -16.11 4.82
N LYS A 355 -5.41 -16.08 6.14
CA LYS A 355 -5.53 -17.25 7.02
C LYS A 355 -6.95 -17.84 7.02
N ASP A 356 -7.96 -16.98 6.92
CA ASP A 356 -9.38 -17.38 6.86
C ASP A 356 -9.84 -17.79 5.44
N ASN A 357 -8.94 -17.82 4.45
CA ASN A 357 -9.22 -18.12 3.04
C ASN A 357 -10.27 -17.18 2.41
N LEU A 358 -10.36 -15.93 2.88
CA LEU A 358 -11.22 -14.90 2.31
C LEU A 358 -10.55 -14.13 1.17
N MET A 359 -9.29 -14.37 0.92
CA MET A 359 -8.50 -13.82 -0.17
C MET A 359 -7.44 -14.83 -0.63
N GLU A 360 -6.86 -14.55 -1.77
CA GLU A 360 -5.76 -15.31 -2.36
C GLU A 360 -4.59 -14.37 -2.71
N ALA A 361 -3.41 -14.93 -2.88
CA ALA A 361 -2.21 -14.19 -3.26
C ALA A 361 -1.53 -14.83 -4.46
N VAL A 362 -0.98 -13.97 -5.32
CA VAL A 362 -0.17 -14.38 -6.47
C VAL A 362 1.12 -13.58 -6.50
N ASP A 363 2.21 -14.23 -6.86
CA ASP A 363 3.49 -13.58 -7.07
C ASP A 363 3.71 -13.24 -8.56
N ILE A 364 4.30 -12.07 -8.79
CA ILE A 364 4.56 -11.53 -10.13
C ILE A 364 6.05 -11.25 -10.27
N GLN A 365 6.64 -11.78 -11.34
CA GLN A 365 8.03 -11.51 -11.70
C GLN A 365 8.21 -10.09 -12.24
N GLN A 366 9.39 -9.48 -12.03
CA GLN A 366 9.66 -8.11 -12.45
C GLN A 366 9.49 -7.89 -13.96
N LEU A 367 10.01 -8.77 -14.79
CA LEU A 367 9.90 -8.63 -16.26
C LEU A 367 8.44 -8.75 -16.71
N GLU A 368 7.67 -9.66 -16.13
CA GLU A 368 6.23 -9.78 -16.39
C GLU A 368 5.47 -8.52 -16.01
N SER A 369 5.77 -7.94 -14.83
CA SER A 369 5.10 -6.73 -14.38
C SER A 369 5.35 -5.56 -15.34
N PHE A 370 6.59 -5.35 -15.80
CA PHE A 370 6.90 -4.29 -16.78
C PHE A 370 6.30 -4.57 -18.16
N GLN A 371 6.28 -5.83 -18.62
CA GLN A 371 5.61 -6.21 -19.85
C GLN A 371 4.11 -5.87 -19.81
N ALA A 372 3.45 -6.21 -18.70
CA ALA A 372 2.04 -5.89 -18.48
C ALA A 372 1.81 -4.36 -18.44
N GLY A 373 2.70 -3.62 -17.75
CA GLY A 373 2.65 -2.17 -17.69
C GLY A 373 2.80 -1.49 -19.07
N CYS A 374 3.71 -1.98 -19.91
CA CYS A 374 3.89 -1.49 -21.28
C CYS A 374 2.65 -1.79 -22.16
N LEU A 375 2.11 -3.00 -22.08
CA LEU A 375 0.88 -3.37 -22.79
C LEU A 375 -0.30 -2.48 -22.37
N PHE A 376 -0.47 -2.27 -21.08
CA PHE A 376 -1.51 -1.38 -20.55
C PHE A 376 -1.32 0.06 -21.01
N ALA A 377 -0.09 0.58 -20.99
CA ALA A 377 0.19 1.93 -21.47
C ALA A 377 -0.14 2.10 -22.95
N GLN A 378 0.19 1.11 -23.78
CA GLN A 378 -0.14 1.11 -25.20
C GLN A 378 -1.64 1.01 -25.47
N ALA A 379 -2.37 0.26 -24.63
CA ALA A 379 -3.81 0.01 -24.79
C ALA A 379 -4.67 1.15 -24.24
N GLU A 380 -4.31 1.73 -23.08
CA GLU A 380 -5.15 2.68 -22.34
C GLU A 380 -4.54 4.09 -22.22
N GLY A 381 -3.30 4.30 -22.67
CA GLY A 381 -2.65 5.62 -22.70
C GLY A 381 -2.16 6.12 -21.32
N ILE A 382 -2.07 5.25 -20.32
CA ILE A 382 -1.60 5.58 -18.99
C ILE A 382 -0.37 4.73 -18.67
N ILE A 383 0.77 5.37 -18.37
CA ILE A 383 1.98 4.67 -17.89
C ILE A 383 1.78 4.39 -16.40
N PRO A 384 1.64 3.12 -15.97
CA PRO A 384 1.41 2.78 -14.57
C PRO A 384 2.69 2.84 -13.75
N ALA A 385 2.57 3.08 -12.45
CA ALA A 385 3.69 2.89 -11.53
C ALA A 385 4.18 1.43 -11.56
N PRO A 386 5.47 1.14 -11.40
CA PRO A 386 5.98 -0.23 -11.35
C PRO A 386 5.27 -1.12 -10.33
N GLU A 387 4.78 -0.55 -9.24
CA GLU A 387 3.94 -1.22 -8.26
C GLU A 387 2.60 -1.65 -8.86
N SER A 388 1.91 -0.74 -9.56
CA SER A 388 0.61 -0.99 -10.19
C SER A 388 0.68 -2.05 -11.29
N CYS A 389 1.85 -2.18 -11.93
CA CYS A 389 2.09 -3.19 -12.97
C CYS A 389 1.85 -4.62 -12.47
N HIS A 390 2.05 -4.88 -11.16
CA HIS A 390 1.78 -6.20 -10.56
C HIS A 390 0.28 -6.54 -10.58
N ALA A 391 -0.59 -5.58 -10.24
CA ALA A 391 -2.04 -5.78 -10.34
C ALA A 391 -2.49 -5.94 -11.80
N ILE A 392 -1.90 -5.18 -12.72
CA ILE A 392 -2.18 -5.29 -14.16
C ILE A 392 -1.76 -6.68 -14.68
N ALA A 393 -0.58 -7.17 -14.30
CA ALA A 393 -0.11 -8.50 -14.69
C ALA A 393 -1.05 -9.60 -14.19
N ALA A 394 -1.49 -9.53 -12.94
CA ALA A 394 -2.47 -10.46 -12.40
C ALA A 394 -3.82 -10.38 -13.15
N ALA A 395 -4.30 -9.17 -13.46
CA ALA A 395 -5.53 -8.98 -14.24
C ALA A 395 -5.40 -9.57 -15.68
N ILE A 396 -4.23 -9.44 -16.30
CA ILE A 396 -3.95 -10.05 -17.62
C ILE A 396 -3.92 -11.57 -17.52
N ARG A 397 -3.34 -12.16 -16.45
CA ARG A 397 -3.39 -13.62 -16.23
C ARG A 397 -4.84 -14.12 -16.16
N GLU A 398 -5.68 -13.49 -15.37
CA GLU A 398 -7.10 -13.84 -15.21
C GLU A 398 -7.89 -13.63 -16.54
N ALA A 399 -7.64 -12.55 -17.24
CA ALA A 399 -8.27 -12.28 -18.54
C ALA A 399 -7.88 -13.31 -19.62
N ASN A 400 -6.64 -13.82 -19.58
CA ASN A 400 -6.20 -14.90 -20.46
C ASN A 400 -6.87 -16.24 -20.11
N GLN A 401 -7.09 -16.53 -18.82
CA GLN A 401 -7.87 -17.71 -18.41
C GLN A 401 -9.32 -17.61 -18.92
N CYS A 402 -9.94 -16.42 -18.84
CA CYS A 402 -11.25 -16.18 -19.43
C CYS A 402 -11.26 -16.42 -20.95
N LYS A 403 -10.20 -16.01 -21.65
CA LYS A 403 -10.06 -16.26 -23.10
C LYS A 403 -9.96 -17.77 -23.41
N GLU A 404 -9.19 -18.51 -22.63
CA GLU A 404 -8.99 -19.94 -22.79
C GLU A 404 -10.26 -20.76 -22.48
N SER A 405 -10.98 -20.38 -21.42
CA SER A 405 -12.24 -21.05 -21.01
C SER A 405 -13.46 -20.59 -21.80
N GLY A 406 -13.40 -19.41 -22.44
CA GLY A 406 -14.55 -18.76 -23.08
C GLY A 406 -15.52 -18.13 -22.07
N GLU A 407 -15.19 -18.08 -20.78
CA GLU A 407 -16.05 -17.49 -19.74
C GLU A 407 -15.94 -15.97 -19.74
N GLU A 408 -17.09 -15.29 -19.67
CA GLU A 408 -17.16 -13.87 -19.44
C GLU A 408 -17.14 -13.60 -17.92
N LYS A 409 -16.12 -12.87 -17.44
CA LYS A 409 -15.96 -12.46 -16.03
C LYS A 409 -15.69 -10.97 -15.96
N VAL A 410 -16.11 -10.37 -14.86
CA VAL A 410 -15.84 -8.96 -14.54
C VAL A 410 -14.62 -8.88 -13.62
N ILE A 411 -13.55 -8.26 -14.13
CA ILE A 411 -12.28 -8.08 -13.44
C ILE A 411 -12.15 -6.60 -13.06
N LEU A 412 -12.00 -6.31 -11.77
CA LEU A 412 -11.72 -4.97 -11.27
C LEU A 412 -10.31 -4.95 -10.66
N PHE A 413 -9.46 -4.02 -11.08
CA PHE A 413 -8.19 -3.81 -10.39
C PHE A 413 -7.98 -2.34 -9.99
N ASN A 414 -7.13 -2.11 -8.97
CA ASN A 414 -6.75 -0.77 -8.57
C ASN A 414 -5.48 -0.32 -9.29
N LEU A 415 -5.57 0.73 -10.11
CA LEU A 415 -4.44 1.45 -10.68
C LEU A 415 -3.90 2.41 -9.62
N SER A 416 -3.03 1.91 -8.75
CA SER A 416 -2.60 2.55 -7.50
C SER A 416 -1.78 3.83 -7.68
N GLY A 417 -1.16 4.04 -8.86
CA GLY A 417 -0.38 5.22 -9.18
C GLY A 417 0.13 5.24 -10.62
N HIS A 418 0.56 6.43 -11.09
CA HIS A 418 1.20 6.57 -12.40
C HIS A 418 2.71 6.40 -12.33
N GLY A 419 3.35 6.08 -13.48
CA GLY A 419 4.78 5.85 -13.64
C GLY A 419 5.58 7.01 -14.24
N LEU A 420 4.98 8.18 -14.46
CA LEU A 420 5.66 9.30 -15.13
C LEU A 420 6.92 9.78 -14.40
N ILE A 421 6.99 9.59 -13.08
CA ILE A 421 8.16 9.92 -12.26
C ILE A 421 9.13 8.72 -12.16
N ASP A 422 8.70 7.56 -12.63
CA ASP A 422 9.46 6.31 -12.59
C ASP A 422 10.02 5.89 -13.97
N MET A 423 10.10 6.84 -14.93
CA MET A 423 10.53 6.56 -16.31
C MET A 423 11.92 5.95 -16.38
N ALA A 424 12.84 6.31 -15.46
CA ALA A 424 14.14 5.66 -15.37
C ALA A 424 14.06 4.13 -15.18
N SER A 425 13.00 3.63 -14.55
CA SER A 425 12.76 2.19 -14.40
C SER A 425 12.30 1.57 -15.73
N TYR A 426 11.46 2.28 -16.47
CA TYR A 426 11.03 1.86 -17.82
C TYR A 426 12.20 1.90 -18.81
N ASP A 427 13.09 2.89 -18.72
CA ASP A 427 14.30 2.95 -19.54
C ASP A 427 15.17 1.70 -19.33
N GLN A 428 15.35 1.26 -18.08
CA GLN A 428 16.08 0.02 -17.79
C GLN A 428 15.38 -1.22 -18.36
N TYR A 429 14.06 -1.28 -18.27
CA TYR A 429 13.28 -2.38 -18.87
C TYR A 429 13.41 -2.40 -20.40
N LEU A 430 13.19 -1.28 -21.06
CA LEU A 430 13.26 -1.14 -22.52
C LEU A 430 14.65 -1.40 -23.09
N ALA A 431 15.69 -1.08 -22.32
CA ALA A 431 17.09 -1.37 -22.66
C ALA A 431 17.48 -2.85 -22.40
N GLY A 432 16.58 -3.67 -21.84
CA GLY A 432 16.88 -5.08 -21.51
C GLY A 432 17.80 -5.28 -20.31
N ASN A 433 17.93 -4.28 -19.45
CA ASN A 433 18.83 -4.30 -18.28
C ASN A 433 18.16 -4.87 -17.02
N LEU A 434 16.85 -5.12 -17.04
CA LEU A 434 16.16 -5.72 -15.90
C LEU A 434 16.20 -7.24 -15.98
N MET A 435 16.15 -7.88 -14.81
CA MET A 435 16.09 -9.33 -14.66
C MET A 435 15.06 -9.72 -13.61
N ASN A 436 14.62 -10.97 -13.66
CA ASN A 436 13.88 -11.57 -12.57
C ASN A 436 14.81 -11.95 -11.42
N TYR A 437 14.29 -11.95 -10.21
CA TYR A 437 15.02 -12.34 -9.02
C TYR A 437 14.40 -13.62 -8.46
N GLU A 438 15.21 -14.68 -8.39
CA GLU A 438 14.85 -15.91 -7.72
C GLU A 438 15.20 -15.80 -6.24
N LEU A 439 14.19 -15.90 -5.38
CA LEU A 439 14.38 -15.99 -3.94
C LEU A 439 14.43 -17.46 -3.55
N LYS A 440 15.53 -17.90 -2.93
CA LYS A 440 15.71 -19.28 -2.50
C LYS A 440 14.96 -19.53 -1.20
N ASP A 441 14.40 -20.74 -1.05
CA ASP A 441 13.72 -21.14 0.18
C ASP A 441 14.65 -21.11 1.40
N GLU A 442 15.94 -21.43 1.20
CA GLU A 442 16.97 -21.36 2.24
C GLU A 442 17.13 -19.93 2.81
N ASP A 443 17.08 -18.89 1.95
CA ASP A 443 17.19 -17.51 2.37
C ASP A 443 15.96 -17.07 3.17
N ILE A 444 14.76 -17.52 2.77
CA ILE A 444 13.52 -17.27 3.52
C ILE A 444 13.60 -17.97 4.88
N GLN A 445 13.95 -19.27 4.90
CA GLN A 445 13.97 -20.06 6.12
C GLN A 445 14.98 -19.50 7.13
N LYS A 446 16.16 -19.06 6.67
CA LYS A 446 17.16 -18.42 7.53
C LYS A 446 16.59 -17.20 8.27
N ASN A 447 15.90 -16.30 7.58
CA ASN A 447 15.29 -15.12 8.22
C ASN A 447 14.13 -15.50 9.16
N LEU A 448 13.34 -16.53 8.80
CA LEU A 448 12.25 -17.01 9.65
C LEU A 448 12.76 -17.73 10.92
N ASP A 449 13.89 -18.41 10.85
CA ASP A 449 14.51 -19.06 12.00
C ASP A 449 15.00 -18.04 13.05
N GLU A 450 15.38 -16.83 12.63
CA GLU A 450 15.79 -15.75 13.53
C GLU A 450 14.63 -15.22 14.40
N ILE A 451 13.39 -15.39 13.96
CA ILE A 451 12.19 -14.84 14.61
C ILE A 451 11.24 -15.91 15.18
N LYS A 452 11.60 -17.18 15.15
CA LYS A 452 10.71 -18.30 15.52
C LYS A 452 10.25 -18.30 16.99
N ASP A 453 11.00 -17.65 17.85
CA ASP A 453 10.76 -17.62 19.31
C ASP A 453 10.20 -16.25 19.80
N MET A 454 9.70 -15.40 18.90
CA MET A 454 9.14 -14.07 19.20
C MET A 454 7.70 -14.06 19.74
#